data_e25e170a2f401dacfcb41ce7df9843a8
#
_entry.id   e25e170a2f401dacfcb41ce7df9843a8
#
_cell.length_a   1.000
_cell.length_b   1.000
_cell.length_c   1.000
_cell.angle_alpha   90.00
_cell.angle_beta   90.00
_cell.angle_gamma   90.00
#
_symmetry.space_group_name_H-M   'P 1'
#
loop_
_entity.id
_entity.type
_entity.pdbx_description
1 polymer ?
#
loop_
_entity_poly.entity_id
_entity_poly.type
_entity_poly.pdbx_seq_one_letter_code
_entity_poly.pdbx_strand_id
1 'polypeptide(L)'
;MIACTLCHNRKVRCEADAGTSTCITCKAAGVECIPRTRKRRRVGAASTAQQIDHDVNQDYNTENSRDFSQSARPCIEVKDSYQTPSTSQATTYIGRGHYIADDDEIDESSARAFEPVKIKVGPHASTQKETLVLWKALDIPPLAARQSLLSAFLDYCNLWTPVLEPKDIQELSHFNQDKTSMLLAQSLWLAGSRVTNAPSVVAFASSDDFYHRAKAVFWTGVETDGLSAIKASLMLQWYNPQAPEHISFDNSGFWLKVGVGIAHQIGLHRESPPGPPRAIRRRLWWSLVVRDSLISVAHGRPRVINLDDSDVQPPMASDFPDSLFSFQLFSAWVDICTILGDISSCCMRRHMSRTKKLYIVNSLCRWTTSLPQELWVAPSNQLPHSYLANTHNLPARQLYLPYFISLIVLSRMQHSAGSLSRTATLAASFVARIFEDFLARDEIKVLAPISVRYCLISSMALVSVMPDKRLWEAVQPDLSVLQQALTELSKRWRSAIGASRALQNAINKRRQRTCSSTAELKMDYESSLEYFKMIDLGYCRIWSTLSEKLSSSPLATQEQLPVSEPIQQPAHEALETGPFLDVGEPWDMGTIQFEHVENWILNDGFLFDP
;
A
#
# COMPACT_ATOMS: atom_id res chain seq x y z
N MET A 1 45.73 -8.53 20.36
CA MET A 1 45.84 -10.02 20.10
C MET A 1 44.71 -10.45 19.20
N ILE A 2 44.96 -11.33 18.25
CA ILE A 2 43.90 -11.86 17.33
C ILE A 2 43.27 -13.04 18.06
N ALA A 3 41.95 -13.03 18.24
CA ALA A 3 41.24 -14.09 18.91
C ALA A 3 41.36 -15.42 18.14
N CYS A 4 41.51 -16.56 18.86
CA CYS A 4 41.49 -17.88 18.26
C CYS A 4 40.10 -18.21 17.68
N THR A 5 40.04 -19.25 16.85
CA THR A 5 38.79 -19.63 16.13
C THR A 5 37.62 -19.90 17.08
N LEU A 6 37.86 -20.63 18.20
CA LEU A 6 36.80 -20.93 19.17
C LEU A 6 36.27 -19.69 19.89
N CYS A 7 37.17 -18.84 20.42
CA CYS A 7 36.77 -17.59 21.11
C CYS A 7 36.07 -16.63 20.19
N HIS A 8 36.51 -16.53 18.91
CA HIS A 8 35.83 -15.73 17.92
C HIS A 8 34.41 -16.21 17.63
N ASN A 9 34.22 -17.53 17.46
CA ASN A 9 32.90 -18.10 17.17
C ASN A 9 31.94 -17.99 18.37
N ARG A 10 32.47 -18.08 19.60
CA ARG A 10 31.68 -17.87 20.83
C ARG A 10 31.53 -16.42 21.25
N LYS A 11 32.14 -15.47 20.50
CA LYS A 11 32.13 -14.04 20.81
C LYS A 11 32.60 -13.70 22.24
N VAL A 12 33.55 -14.44 22.75
CA VAL A 12 34.16 -14.19 24.08
C VAL A 12 35.59 -13.68 23.95
N ARG A 13 36.06 -12.99 24.99
CA ARG A 13 37.43 -12.46 25.03
C ARG A 13 38.46 -13.60 25.02
N CYS A 14 39.45 -13.51 24.14
CA CYS A 14 40.52 -14.50 24.02
C CYS A 14 41.74 -14.03 24.79
N GLU A 15 41.95 -14.58 25.99
CA GLU A 15 43.09 -14.23 26.85
C GLU A 15 44.12 -15.38 26.83
N ALA A 16 45.38 -15.04 26.55
CA ALA A 16 46.47 -15.99 26.57
C ALA A 16 46.74 -16.47 28.00
N ASP A 17 46.94 -17.75 28.19
CA ASP A 17 47.38 -18.31 29.47
C ASP A 17 48.92 -18.07 29.59
N ALA A 18 49.37 -17.51 30.70
CA ALA A 18 50.76 -17.12 30.90
C ALA A 18 51.67 -18.39 30.80
N GLY A 19 52.51 -18.42 29.74
CA GLY A 19 53.45 -19.51 29.52
C GLY A 19 52.99 -20.67 28.66
N THR A 20 51.77 -20.60 28.07
CA THR A 20 51.25 -21.64 27.18
C THR A 20 50.81 -21.09 25.82
N SER A 21 50.84 -21.93 24.78
CA SER A 21 50.34 -21.58 23.42
C SER A 21 48.81 -21.59 23.29
N THR A 22 48.10 -21.89 24.40
CA THR A 22 46.62 -22.03 24.42
C THR A 22 45.98 -20.88 25.21
N CYS A 23 44.80 -20.41 24.82
CA CYS A 23 44.06 -19.45 25.63
C CYS A 23 43.24 -20.12 26.73
N ILE A 24 42.92 -19.35 27.78
CA ILE A 24 42.20 -19.84 28.96
C ILE A 24 40.87 -20.54 28.58
N THR A 25 40.13 -19.98 27.61
CA THR A 25 38.85 -20.54 27.17
C THR A 25 38.98 -21.86 26.42
N CYS A 26 40.02 -22.04 25.57
CA CYS A 26 40.29 -23.31 24.89
C CYS A 26 40.78 -24.35 25.86
N LYS A 27 41.62 -23.98 26.82
CA LYS A 27 42.12 -24.86 27.88
C LYS A 27 40.98 -25.39 28.77
N ALA A 28 40.06 -24.49 29.19
CA ALA A 28 38.88 -24.90 29.97
C ALA A 28 37.91 -25.77 29.19
N ALA A 29 37.86 -25.62 27.85
CA ALA A 29 37.00 -26.41 26.97
C ALA A 29 37.67 -27.73 26.51
N GLY A 30 38.92 -28.00 26.86
CA GLY A 30 39.64 -29.21 26.45
C GLY A 30 39.90 -29.32 24.94
N VAL A 31 39.96 -28.18 24.20
CA VAL A 31 40.12 -28.18 22.74
C VAL A 31 41.38 -27.43 22.33
N GLU A 32 41.95 -27.81 21.19
CA GLU A 32 43.13 -27.16 20.62
C GLU A 32 42.87 -25.69 20.27
N CYS A 33 43.79 -24.81 20.67
CA CYS A 33 43.68 -23.37 20.42
C CYS A 33 44.26 -22.99 19.04
N ILE A 34 43.44 -22.95 18.01
CA ILE A 34 43.86 -22.67 16.64
C ILE A 34 43.82 -21.15 16.36
N PRO A 35 44.97 -20.51 16.05
CA PRO A 35 45.02 -19.08 15.69
C PRO A 35 44.27 -18.83 14.39
N ARG A 36 43.51 -17.71 14.34
CA ARG A 36 42.79 -17.31 13.15
C ARG A 36 43.72 -16.60 12.17
N THR A 37 43.87 -17.13 10.95
CA THR A 37 44.59 -16.44 9.86
C THR A 37 43.76 -15.31 9.28
N ARG A 38 44.31 -14.07 9.24
CA ARG A 38 43.69 -12.92 8.55
C ARG A 38 43.74 -13.16 7.04
N LYS A 39 42.59 -13.17 6.36
CA LYS A 39 42.55 -13.03 4.89
C LYS A 39 43.08 -11.63 4.54
N ARG A 40 44.29 -11.55 3.96
CA ARG A 40 44.86 -10.32 3.41
C ARG A 40 43.96 -9.81 2.28
N ARG A 41 43.47 -8.57 2.41
CA ARG A 41 42.81 -7.84 1.31
C ARG A 41 43.88 -7.58 0.26
N ARG A 42 43.78 -8.22 -0.91
CA ARG A 42 44.67 -7.95 -2.05
C ARG A 42 44.33 -6.57 -2.60
N VAL A 43 45.25 -5.64 -2.50
CA VAL A 43 45.37 -4.42 -3.32
C VAL A 43 46.00 -4.87 -4.64
N GLY A 44 45.40 -4.46 -5.75
CA GLY A 44 45.80 -4.90 -7.07
C GLY A 44 47.17 -4.41 -7.50
N ALA A 45 47.84 -5.22 -8.27
CA ALA A 45 48.84 -4.80 -9.24
C ALA A 45 48.75 -5.73 -10.43
N ALA A 46 48.82 -5.12 -11.61
CA ALA A 46 48.77 -5.77 -12.91
C ALA A 46 50.00 -6.65 -13.18
N SER A 47 49.84 -7.74 -13.90
CA SER A 47 50.41 -8.04 -15.21
C SER A 47 50.66 -9.53 -15.42
N THR A 48 50.46 -9.91 -16.67
CA THR A 48 51.11 -10.90 -17.50
C THR A 48 50.58 -12.34 -17.47
N ALA A 49 50.18 -12.71 -18.66
CA ALA A 49 49.71 -14.02 -19.12
C ALA A 49 50.76 -15.15 -18.95
N GLN A 50 50.26 -16.32 -18.64
CA GLN A 50 50.78 -17.57 -19.21
C GLN A 50 49.72 -18.66 -19.16
N GLN A 51 49.45 -19.26 -20.33
CA GLN A 51 48.69 -20.48 -20.56
C GLN A 51 49.37 -21.66 -19.89
N ILE A 52 48.57 -22.53 -19.26
CA ILE A 52 48.91 -23.96 -19.10
C ILE A 52 47.61 -24.75 -19.28
N ASP A 53 47.56 -25.51 -20.34
CA ASP A 53 46.65 -26.63 -20.58
C ASP A 53 46.89 -27.75 -19.54
N HIS A 54 45.83 -28.35 -19.05
CA HIS A 54 45.83 -29.73 -18.66
C HIS A 54 44.43 -30.35 -18.82
N ASP A 55 44.35 -31.23 -19.84
CA ASP A 55 43.38 -32.32 -19.95
C ASP A 55 43.33 -33.22 -18.70
N VAL A 56 42.15 -33.59 -18.25
CA VAL A 56 41.88 -34.91 -17.71
C VAL A 56 40.44 -35.30 -18.05
N ASN A 57 40.33 -36.18 -19.04
CA ASN A 57 39.23 -37.12 -19.26
C ASN A 57 39.14 -38.11 -18.10
N GLN A 58 37.96 -38.38 -17.59
CA GLN A 58 37.58 -39.70 -17.11
C GLN A 58 36.09 -39.99 -17.24
N ASP A 59 35.82 -41.00 -18.05
CA ASP A 59 34.55 -41.67 -18.27
C ASP A 59 33.99 -42.32 -16.98
N TYR A 60 32.68 -42.28 -16.84
CA TYR A 60 31.91 -43.34 -16.20
C TYR A 60 30.61 -43.59 -17.00
N ASN A 61 30.65 -44.63 -17.79
CA ASN A 61 29.51 -45.40 -18.26
C ASN A 61 28.95 -46.23 -17.08
N THR A 62 27.65 -46.21 -16.89
CA THR A 62 26.90 -47.44 -16.54
C THR A 62 25.41 -47.29 -16.96
N GLU A 63 25.04 -48.25 -17.78
CA GLU A 63 23.73 -48.56 -18.31
C GLU A 63 22.69 -48.80 -17.23
N ASN A 64 21.47 -48.38 -17.47
CA ASN A 64 20.30 -49.25 -17.22
C ASN A 64 19.07 -48.73 -17.97
N SER A 65 18.76 -49.47 -19.04
CA SER A 65 17.53 -49.45 -19.81
C SER A 65 16.31 -49.81 -18.97
N ARG A 66 15.27 -49.04 -19.01
CA ARG A 66 13.88 -49.50 -18.91
C ARG A 66 13.00 -48.71 -19.86
N ASP A 67 12.55 -49.38 -20.90
CA ASP A 67 11.47 -48.98 -21.81
C ASP A 67 10.19 -48.59 -21.06
N PHE A 68 9.67 -47.45 -21.38
CA PHE A 68 8.23 -47.15 -21.33
C PHE A 68 7.85 -46.36 -22.56
N SER A 69 7.35 -47.08 -23.57
CA SER A 69 6.63 -46.52 -24.72
C SER A 69 5.28 -45.99 -24.25
N GLN A 70 5.07 -44.66 -24.32
CA GLN A 70 3.73 -44.09 -24.43
C GLN A 70 3.74 -42.79 -25.25
N SER A 71 3.00 -42.85 -26.33
CA SER A 71 2.36 -41.84 -27.19
C SER A 71 2.92 -40.40 -27.17
N ALA A 72 3.61 -40.10 -28.22
CA ALA A 72 4.02 -38.75 -28.63
C ALA A 72 2.80 -37.85 -28.85
N ARG A 73 2.65 -36.82 -28.00
CA ARG A 73 1.93 -35.60 -28.35
C ARG A 73 2.88 -34.68 -29.12
N PRO A 74 2.42 -33.91 -30.13
CA PRO A 74 3.30 -33.11 -30.95
C PRO A 74 4.02 -32.05 -30.10
N CYS A 75 5.33 -32.11 -30.08
CA CYS A 75 6.19 -31.01 -29.60
C CYS A 75 5.91 -29.79 -30.47
N ILE A 76 5.35 -28.73 -29.85
CA ILE A 76 5.36 -27.40 -30.45
C ILE A 76 6.81 -26.94 -30.45
N GLU A 77 7.40 -26.87 -31.65
CA GLU A 77 8.68 -26.21 -31.84
C GLU A 77 8.54 -24.75 -31.43
N VAL A 78 9.08 -24.41 -30.26
CA VAL A 78 9.23 -23.02 -29.82
C VAL A 78 10.39 -22.46 -30.65
N LYS A 79 10.05 -21.70 -31.71
CA LYS A 79 11.02 -20.95 -32.50
C LYS A 79 11.86 -20.06 -31.58
N ASP A 80 13.17 -20.07 -31.76
CA ASP A 80 14.18 -19.28 -31.05
C ASP A 80 14.13 -17.76 -31.35
N SER A 81 12.94 -17.19 -31.55
CA SER A 81 12.76 -15.78 -31.88
C SER A 81 12.10 -14.97 -30.80
N TYR A 82 12.55 -15.11 -29.53
CA TYR A 82 12.38 -14.00 -28.59
C TYR A 82 13.52 -12.98 -28.85
N GLN A 83 13.42 -12.27 -29.97
CA GLN A 83 14.10 -10.99 -30.10
C GLN A 83 13.35 -10.03 -29.18
N THR A 84 13.94 -9.74 -28.01
CA THR A 84 13.55 -8.57 -27.23
C THR A 84 13.52 -7.37 -28.16
N PRO A 85 12.42 -6.59 -28.22
CA PRO A 85 12.42 -5.34 -28.99
C PRO A 85 13.64 -4.54 -28.54
N SER A 86 14.37 -3.96 -29.51
CA SER A 86 15.55 -3.14 -29.25
C SER A 86 15.22 -2.07 -28.23
N THR A 87 15.50 -2.36 -26.98
CA THR A 87 15.33 -1.50 -25.85
C THR A 87 16.27 -0.33 -26.00
N SER A 88 15.74 0.87 -26.15
CA SER A 88 16.44 2.06 -25.69
C SER A 88 16.93 1.72 -24.29
N GLN A 89 18.26 1.69 -24.09
CA GLN A 89 18.88 1.33 -22.82
C GLN A 89 18.22 2.14 -21.72
N ALA A 90 17.47 1.47 -20.84
CA ALA A 90 16.83 2.10 -19.71
C ALA A 90 17.93 2.68 -18.82
N THR A 91 18.07 3.99 -18.81
CA THR A 91 19.07 4.68 -18.01
C THR A 91 18.65 4.66 -16.56
N THR A 92 19.49 4.12 -15.69
CA THR A 92 19.30 4.16 -14.24
C THR A 92 19.48 5.59 -13.74
N TYR A 93 18.61 6.05 -12.83
CA TYR A 93 18.77 7.32 -12.14
C TYR A 93 19.86 7.20 -11.05
N ILE A 94 20.82 8.09 -11.11
CA ILE A 94 21.89 8.22 -10.10
C ILE A 94 21.93 9.68 -9.68
N GLY A 95 21.53 9.98 -8.45
CA GLY A 95 21.49 11.35 -7.90
C GLY A 95 22.86 11.86 -7.46
N ARG A 96 23.87 11.85 -8.32
CA ARG A 96 25.25 12.24 -7.96
C ARG A 96 25.39 13.71 -7.64
N GLY A 97 24.64 14.59 -8.32
CA GLY A 97 24.71 16.04 -8.14
C GLY A 97 24.40 16.54 -6.73
N HIS A 98 23.73 15.72 -5.90
CA HIS A 98 23.42 16.08 -4.51
C HIS A 98 24.63 16.04 -3.56
N TYR A 99 25.72 15.39 -3.96
CA TYR A 99 26.91 15.18 -3.13
C TYR A 99 28.14 15.95 -3.60
N ILE A 100 28.04 16.62 -4.75
CA ILE A 100 29.15 17.33 -5.38
C ILE A 100 28.76 18.80 -5.43
N ALA A 101 29.48 19.64 -4.66
CA ALA A 101 29.13 21.03 -4.47
C ALA A 101 29.52 21.94 -5.66
N ASP A 102 30.32 21.45 -6.60
CA ASP A 102 30.76 22.21 -7.76
C ASP A 102 29.94 21.80 -8.98
N ASP A 103 29.46 22.79 -9.73
CA ASP A 103 28.72 22.67 -10.99
C ASP A 103 29.55 22.10 -12.16
N ASP A 104 30.70 21.53 -11.88
CA ASP A 104 31.48 20.80 -12.87
C ASP A 104 30.66 19.61 -13.37
N GLU A 105 30.28 19.69 -14.63
CA GLU A 105 29.49 18.69 -15.33
C GLU A 105 30.09 17.30 -15.12
N ILE A 106 29.44 16.50 -14.27
CA ILE A 106 29.76 15.09 -14.19
C ILE A 106 29.31 14.51 -15.53
N ASP A 107 30.26 14.18 -16.38
CA ASP A 107 29.98 13.47 -17.62
C ASP A 107 29.48 12.05 -17.30
N GLU A 108 28.16 11.95 -17.07
CA GLU A 108 27.52 10.66 -16.86
C GLU A 108 27.64 9.74 -18.08
N SER A 109 27.95 10.29 -19.27
CA SER A 109 28.14 9.50 -20.49
C SER A 109 29.41 8.65 -20.40
N SER A 110 30.46 9.16 -19.79
CA SER A 110 31.70 8.39 -19.55
C SER A 110 31.53 7.29 -18.50
N ALA A 111 30.62 7.48 -17.51
CA ALA A 111 30.29 6.46 -16.54
C ALA A 111 29.38 5.34 -17.12
N ARG A 112 28.69 5.62 -18.23
CA ARG A 112 27.87 4.65 -18.98
C ARG A 112 28.69 3.74 -19.91
N ALA A 113 29.97 3.99 -20.05
CA ALA A 113 30.88 3.21 -20.93
C ALA A 113 31.14 1.77 -20.45
N PHE A 114 30.59 1.36 -19.28
CA PHE A 114 30.50 -0.05 -18.95
C PHE A 114 29.44 -0.69 -19.84
N GLU A 115 29.86 -1.38 -20.90
CA GLU A 115 28.93 -2.27 -21.58
C GLU A 115 28.26 -3.17 -20.54
N PRO A 116 26.92 -3.22 -20.53
CA PRO A 116 26.24 -4.17 -19.66
C PRO A 116 26.86 -5.53 -19.97
N VAL A 117 27.34 -6.23 -18.95
CA VAL A 117 27.85 -7.58 -19.09
C VAL A 117 26.77 -8.34 -19.86
N LYS A 118 27.00 -8.61 -21.15
CA LYS A 118 26.12 -9.50 -21.91
C LYS A 118 26.13 -10.78 -21.12
N ILE A 119 25.09 -10.99 -20.32
CA ILE A 119 24.89 -12.25 -19.61
C ILE A 119 24.84 -13.26 -20.73
N LYS A 120 25.98 -13.92 -20.96
CA LYS A 120 26.03 -15.01 -21.93
C LYS A 120 24.90 -15.92 -21.54
N VAL A 121 24.01 -16.25 -22.47
CA VAL A 121 22.93 -17.20 -22.31
C VAL A 121 23.58 -18.47 -21.75
N GLY A 122 23.66 -18.55 -20.43
CA GLY A 122 24.32 -19.61 -19.70
C GLY A 122 23.32 -20.74 -19.42
N PRO A 123 23.73 -21.80 -18.73
CA PRO A 123 22.86 -22.94 -18.39
C PRO A 123 21.58 -22.51 -17.64
N HIS A 124 21.53 -21.29 -17.09
CA HIS A 124 20.35 -20.74 -16.44
C HIS A 124 19.19 -20.38 -17.38
N ALA A 125 19.43 -20.13 -18.68
CA ALA A 125 18.34 -19.80 -19.63
C ALA A 125 17.43 -21.00 -19.90
N SER A 126 17.96 -22.22 -19.94
CA SER A 126 17.15 -23.44 -20.03
C SER A 126 16.27 -23.59 -18.80
N THR A 127 16.83 -23.39 -17.60
CA THR A 127 16.09 -23.47 -16.32
C THR A 127 15.00 -22.40 -16.22
N GLN A 128 15.27 -21.17 -16.70
CA GLN A 128 14.25 -20.11 -16.77
C GLN A 128 13.09 -20.51 -17.68
N LYS A 129 13.40 -21.04 -18.89
CA LYS A 129 12.39 -21.51 -19.83
C LYS A 129 11.57 -22.67 -19.24
N GLU A 130 12.23 -23.65 -18.62
CA GLU A 130 11.58 -24.77 -17.94
C GLU A 130 10.67 -24.29 -16.80
N THR A 131 11.11 -23.29 -16.04
CA THR A 131 10.32 -22.68 -14.96
C THR A 131 9.05 -22.04 -15.53
N LEU A 132 9.13 -21.28 -16.63
CA LEU A 132 7.97 -20.66 -17.26
C LEU A 132 6.98 -21.71 -17.80
N VAL A 133 7.50 -22.79 -18.39
CA VAL A 133 6.67 -23.91 -18.88
C VAL A 133 5.98 -24.63 -17.70
N LEU A 134 6.72 -24.94 -16.63
CA LEU A 134 6.20 -25.62 -15.44
C LEU A 134 5.05 -24.84 -14.79
N TRP A 135 5.19 -23.52 -14.68
CA TRP A 135 4.16 -22.63 -14.13
C TRP A 135 3.06 -22.29 -15.13
N LYS A 136 3.14 -22.77 -16.37
CA LYS A 136 2.23 -22.39 -17.47
C LYS A 136 2.14 -20.85 -17.64
N ALA A 137 3.28 -20.19 -17.39
CA ALA A 137 3.35 -18.73 -17.35
C ALA A 137 3.13 -18.07 -18.71
N LEU A 138 3.28 -18.83 -19.79
CA LEU A 138 3.06 -18.40 -21.17
C LEU A 138 1.68 -18.81 -21.72
N ASP A 139 0.84 -19.47 -20.93
CA ASP A 139 -0.50 -19.84 -21.34
C ASP A 139 -1.38 -18.60 -21.51
N ILE A 140 -2.10 -18.57 -22.63
CA ILE A 140 -2.94 -17.45 -23.04
C ILE A 140 -4.41 -17.84 -22.85
N PRO A 141 -5.21 -17.05 -22.11
CA PRO A 141 -6.65 -17.31 -22.01
C PRO A 141 -7.36 -17.21 -23.36
N PRO A 142 -8.45 -17.95 -23.59
CA PRO A 142 -9.32 -17.78 -24.76
C PRO A 142 -9.78 -16.33 -24.93
N LEU A 143 -10.08 -15.91 -26.15
CA LEU A 143 -10.46 -14.53 -26.48
C LEU A 143 -11.57 -13.99 -25.57
N ALA A 144 -12.63 -14.74 -25.35
CA ALA A 144 -13.73 -14.31 -24.47
C ALA A 144 -13.28 -14.06 -23.02
N ALA A 145 -12.37 -14.91 -22.49
CA ALA A 145 -11.81 -14.70 -21.16
C ALA A 145 -10.90 -13.46 -21.10
N ARG A 146 -10.05 -13.25 -22.12
CA ARG A 146 -9.18 -12.06 -22.21
C ARG A 146 -9.98 -10.76 -22.26
N GLN A 147 -11.06 -10.73 -23.06
CA GLN A 147 -11.96 -9.59 -23.16
C GLN A 147 -12.65 -9.31 -21.81
N SER A 148 -13.17 -10.36 -21.16
CA SER A 148 -13.79 -10.20 -19.83
C SER A 148 -12.82 -9.72 -18.77
N LEU A 149 -11.57 -10.19 -18.79
CA LEU A 149 -10.52 -9.77 -17.84
C LEU A 149 -10.09 -8.33 -18.08
N LEU A 150 -9.90 -7.93 -19.34
CA LEU A 150 -9.53 -6.56 -19.70
C LEU A 150 -10.65 -5.57 -19.35
N SER A 151 -11.91 -5.87 -19.74
CA SER A 151 -13.06 -5.02 -19.39
C SER A 151 -13.17 -4.86 -17.88
N ALA A 152 -13.15 -5.96 -17.12
CA ALA A 152 -13.24 -5.92 -15.66
C ALA A 152 -12.10 -5.09 -15.03
N PHE A 153 -10.89 -5.17 -15.56
CA PHE A 153 -9.78 -4.35 -15.10
C PHE A 153 -10.02 -2.86 -15.38
N LEU A 154 -10.44 -2.51 -16.60
CA LEU A 154 -10.68 -1.11 -16.99
C LEU A 154 -11.84 -0.49 -16.19
N ASP A 155 -12.92 -1.25 -15.99
CA ASP A 155 -14.12 -0.76 -15.32
C ASP A 155 -13.95 -0.57 -13.80
N TYR A 156 -13.15 -1.44 -13.14
CA TYR A 156 -13.09 -1.49 -11.67
C TYR A 156 -11.73 -1.26 -11.05
N CYS A 157 -10.63 -1.50 -11.77
CA CYS A 157 -9.27 -1.36 -11.23
C CYS A 157 -8.56 -0.12 -11.75
N ASN A 158 -8.62 0.13 -13.06
CA ASN A 158 -7.86 1.19 -13.73
C ASN A 158 -8.29 2.60 -13.30
N LEU A 159 -9.54 2.78 -12.86
CA LEU A 159 -10.03 4.04 -12.31
C LEU A 159 -9.22 4.51 -11.09
N TRP A 160 -8.77 3.57 -10.25
CA TRP A 160 -8.04 3.81 -9.01
C TRP A 160 -6.52 3.69 -9.16
N THR A 161 -6.09 3.06 -10.23
CA THR A 161 -4.68 2.79 -10.54
C THR A 161 -4.50 2.86 -12.06
N PRO A 162 -4.49 4.07 -12.64
CA PRO A 162 -4.50 4.29 -14.10
C PRO A 162 -3.13 4.01 -14.72
N VAL A 163 -2.76 2.73 -14.75
CA VAL A 163 -1.43 2.25 -15.16
C VAL A 163 -1.29 1.98 -16.65
N LEU A 164 -2.41 1.87 -17.38
CA LEU A 164 -2.40 1.55 -18.81
C LEU A 164 -2.38 2.81 -19.67
N GLU A 165 -1.68 2.72 -20.78
CA GLU A 165 -1.74 3.67 -21.88
C GLU A 165 -2.63 3.11 -23.00
N PRO A 166 -3.17 3.93 -23.91
CA PRO A 166 -3.99 3.46 -25.03
C PRO A 166 -3.30 2.36 -25.85
N LYS A 167 -1.98 2.44 -26.03
CA LYS A 167 -1.18 1.39 -26.71
C LYS A 167 -1.23 0.05 -25.96
N ASP A 168 -1.11 0.06 -24.61
CA ASP A 168 -1.17 -1.16 -23.79
C ASP A 168 -2.54 -1.83 -23.95
N ILE A 169 -3.62 -1.04 -23.93
CA ILE A 169 -4.99 -1.52 -24.10
C ILE A 169 -5.17 -2.15 -25.49
N GLN A 170 -4.66 -1.51 -26.54
CA GLN A 170 -4.72 -2.02 -27.89
C GLN A 170 -3.94 -3.33 -28.03
N GLU A 171 -2.70 -3.39 -27.51
CA GLU A 171 -1.86 -4.60 -27.54
C GLU A 171 -2.49 -5.77 -26.76
N LEU A 172 -3.08 -5.50 -25.59
CA LEU A 172 -3.76 -6.51 -24.78
C LEU A 172 -5.06 -7.00 -25.42
N SER A 173 -5.80 -6.12 -26.11
CA SER A 173 -7.04 -6.46 -26.83
C SER A 173 -6.76 -7.39 -28.03
N HIS A 174 -5.76 -7.05 -28.82
CA HIS A 174 -5.35 -7.80 -30.02
C HIS A 174 -4.24 -8.81 -29.76
N PHE A 175 -3.98 -9.13 -28.52
CA PHE A 175 -2.87 -9.89 -27.98
C PHE A 175 -2.04 -10.65 -29.03
N ASN A 176 -0.79 -10.21 -29.18
CA ASN A 176 0.21 -10.89 -30.01
C ASN A 176 1.37 -11.30 -29.09
N GLN A 177 1.66 -12.59 -29.03
CA GLN A 177 2.67 -13.15 -28.14
C GLN A 177 4.08 -12.57 -28.38
N ASP A 178 4.37 -12.15 -29.59
CA ASP A 178 5.70 -11.61 -29.97
C ASP A 178 5.86 -10.12 -29.62
N LYS A 179 4.75 -9.40 -29.36
CA LYS A 179 4.75 -7.94 -29.16
C LYS A 179 4.24 -7.52 -27.78
N THR A 180 3.32 -8.30 -27.21
CA THR A 180 2.68 -7.94 -25.95
C THR A 180 3.51 -8.43 -24.76
N SER A 181 3.80 -7.57 -23.80
CA SER A 181 4.46 -7.96 -22.54
C SER A 181 3.64 -9.03 -21.83
N MET A 182 4.21 -10.22 -21.67
CA MET A 182 3.57 -11.32 -20.94
C MET A 182 3.43 -11.00 -19.47
N LEU A 183 4.38 -10.26 -18.90
CA LEU A 183 4.31 -9.79 -17.52
C LEU A 183 3.11 -8.88 -17.32
N LEU A 184 2.93 -7.90 -18.19
CA LEU A 184 1.80 -6.97 -18.14
C LEU A 184 0.48 -7.73 -18.31
N ALA A 185 0.41 -8.65 -19.27
CA ALA A 185 -0.78 -9.45 -19.55
C ALA A 185 -1.19 -10.33 -18.34
N GLN A 186 -0.28 -11.14 -17.80
CA GLN A 186 -0.57 -12.02 -16.66
C GLN A 186 -0.96 -11.21 -15.41
N SER A 187 -0.30 -10.06 -15.18
CA SER A 187 -0.61 -9.19 -14.03
C SER A 187 -1.99 -8.53 -14.17
N LEU A 188 -2.36 -8.12 -15.40
CA LEU A 188 -3.70 -7.60 -15.68
C LEU A 188 -4.76 -8.68 -15.52
N TRP A 189 -4.51 -9.90 -16.04
CA TRP A 189 -5.45 -11.01 -15.89
C TRP A 189 -5.65 -11.39 -14.43
N LEU A 190 -4.59 -11.34 -13.61
CA LEU A 190 -4.75 -11.45 -12.17
C LEU A 190 -5.69 -10.38 -11.62
N ALA A 191 -5.41 -9.09 -11.84
CA ALA A 191 -6.22 -8.01 -11.27
C ALA A 191 -7.68 -8.08 -11.76
N GLY A 192 -7.89 -8.31 -13.06
CA GLY A 192 -9.22 -8.51 -13.63
C GLY A 192 -9.97 -9.70 -13.04
N SER A 193 -9.26 -10.83 -12.79
CA SER A 193 -9.87 -12.02 -12.17
C SER A 193 -10.35 -11.79 -10.74
N ARG A 194 -9.81 -10.78 -10.06
CA ARG A 194 -10.23 -10.42 -8.69
C ARG A 194 -11.54 -9.65 -8.65
N VAL A 195 -12.00 -9.12 -9.77
CA VAL A 195 -13.22 -8.28 -9.87
C VAL A 195 -14.26 -8.82 -10.86
N THR A 196 -14.02 -9.99 -11.45
CA THR A 196 -14.98 -10.66 -12.33
C THR A 196 -15.32 -12.09 -11.87
N ASN A 197 -16.49 -12.58 -12.23
CA ASN A 197 -16.91 -13.98 -12.10
C ASN A 197 -17.32 -14.56 -13.47
N ALA A 198 -16.81 -14.00 -14.58
CA ALA A 198 -17.14 -14.47 -15.91
C ALA A 198 -16.83 -15.98 -16.05
N PRO A 199 -17.79 -16.82 -16.49
CA PRO A 199 -17.59 -18.27 -16.56
C PRO A 199 -16.39 -18.69 -17.39
N SER A 200 -16.10 -17.96 -18.47
CA SER A 200 -14.94 -18.20 -19.35
C SER A 200 -13.60 -18.00 -18.61
N VAL A 201 -13.55 -17.07 -17.65
CA VAL A 201 -12.36 -16.81 -16.83
C VAL A 201 -12.20 -17.90 -15.79
N VAL A 202 -13.26 -18.20 -15.04
CA VAL A 202 -13.26 -19.22 -13.98
C VAL A 202 -12.92 -20.61 -14.53
N ALA A 203 -13.39 -20.93 -15.74
CA ALA A 203 -13.09 -22.19 -16.41
C ALA A 203 -11.63 -22.32 -16.87
N PHE A 204 -10.96 -21.19 -17.14
CA PHE A 204 -9.58 -21.20 -17.63
C PHE A 204 -8.54 -21.30 -16.50
N ALA A 205 -8.63 -20.43 -15.51
CA ALA A 205 -7.65 -20.37 -14.42
C ALA A 205 -8.21 -19.61 -13.20
N SER A 206 -7.72 -19.96 -12.03
CA SER A 206 -7.98 -19.24 -10.78
C SER A 206 -7.14 -17.95 -10.69
N SER A 207 -7.50 -17.06 -9.76
CA SER A 207 -6.66 -15.90 -9.44
C SER A 207 -5.28 -16.31 -8.91
N ASP A 208 -5.19 -17.45 -8.21
CA ASP A 208 -3.93 -18.01 -7.72
C ASP A 208 -3.03 -18.42 -8.90
N ASP A 209 -3.59 -19.06 -9.94
CA ASP A 209 -2.85 -19.44 -11.14
C ASP A 209 -2.30 -18.21 -11.85
N PHE A 210 -3.13 -17.19 -12.10
CA PHE A 210 -2.67 -15.94 -12.73
C PHE A 210 -1.58 -15.27 -11.92
N TYR A 211 -1.68 -15.26 -10.60
CA TYR A 211 -0.66 -14.70 -9.74
C TYR A 211 0.68 -15.43 -9.89
N HIS A 212 0.68 -16.75 -9.79
CA HIS A 212 1.91 -17.55 -9.89
C HIS A 212 2.54 -17.46 -11.27
N ARG A 213 1.73 -17.37 -12.32
CA ARG A 213 2.20 -17.13 -13.71
C ARG A 213 2.88 -15.76 -13.82
N ALA A 214 2.23 -14.68 -13.37
CA ALA A 214 2.82 -13.34 -13.38
C ALA A 214 4.10 -13.26 -12.55
N LYS A 215 4.11 -13.87 -11.36
CA LYS A 215 5.27 -13.96 -10.49
C LYS A 215 6.43 -14.72 -11.14
N ALA A 216 6.16 -15.82 -11.83
CA ALA A 216 7.17 -16.58 -12.56
C ALA A 216 7.79 -15.73 -13.68
N VAL A 217 6.98 -15.01 -14.48
CA VAL A 217 7.47 -14.11 -15.52
C VAL A 217 8.33 -12.99 -14.91
N PHE A 218 7.90 -12.39 -13.80
CA PHE A 218 8.63 -11.32 -13.12
C PHE A 218 10.02 -11.78 -12.66
N TRP A 219 10.11 -12.92 -11.96
CA TRP A 219 11.36 -13.38 -11.36
C TRP A 219 12.31 -14.09 -12.32
N THR A 220 11.83 -14.56 -13.47
CA THR A 220 12.71 -15.11 -14.51
C THR A 220 13.46 -14.00 -15.27
N GLY A 221 13.06 -12.72 -15.11
CA GLY A 221 13.77 -11.60 -15.72
C GLY A 221 13.66 -11.55 -17.25
N VAL A 222 12.65 -12.18 -17.84
CA VAL A 222 12.37 -12.09 -19.29
C VAL A 222 11.85 -10.71 -19.68
N GLU A 223 11.25 -9.99 -18.74
CA GLU A 223 10.86 -8.59 -18.91
C GLU A 223 11.94 -7.70 -18.30
N THR A 224 12.40 -6.73 -19.08
CA THR A 224 13.49 -5.80 -18.69
C THR A 224 13.03 -4.35 -18.65
N ASP A 225 11.79 -4.05 -19.11
CA ASP A 225 11.26 -2.69 -19.05
C ASP A 225 10.79 -2.33 -17.64
N GLY A 226 11.44 -1.30 -17.06
CA GLY A 226 11.14 -0.85 -15.70
C GLY A 226 9.72 -0.31 -15.53
N LEU A 227 9.14 0.34 -16.55
CA LEU A 227 7.76 0.83 -16.47
C LEU A 227 6.76 -0.33 -16.46
N SER A 228 6.95 -1.33 -17.32
CA SER A 228 6.14 -2.56 -17.32
C SER A 228 6.25 -3.31 -15.99
N ALA A 229 7.44 -3.38 -15.40
CA ALA A 229 7.64 -4.00 -14.09
C ALA A 229 6.90 -3.25 -12.97
N ILE A 230 6.87 -1.91 -13.00
CA ILE A 230 6.10 -1.09 -12.04
C ILE A 230 4.59 -1.27 -12.26
N LYS A 231 4.11 -1.22 -13.51
CA LYS A 231 2.70 -1.50 -13.86
C LYS A 231 2.29 -2.88 -13.31
N ALA A 232 3.10 -3.90 -13.54
CA ALA A 232 2.87 -5.25 -13.03
C ALA A 232 2.87 -5.30 -11.50
N SER A 233 3.83 -4.64 -10.83
CA SER A 233 3.90 -4.61 -9.37
C SER A 233 2.64 -3.99 -8.73
N LEU A 234 2.07 -2.95 -9.35
CA LEU A 234 0.81 -2.34 -8.92
C LEU A 234 -0.39 -3.28 -9.10
N MET A 235 -0.44 -4.05 -10.18
CA MET A 235 -1.49 -5.04 -10.42
C MET A 235 -1.35 -6.28 -9.53
N LEU A 236 -0.12 -6.74 -9.25
CA LEU A 236 0.16 -7.85 -8.34
C LEU A 236 -0.29 -7.58 -6.90
N GLN A 237 -0.46 -6.31 -6.51
CA GLN A 237 -1.01 -5.92 -5.21
C GLN A 237 -2.50 -6.30 -5.02
N TRP A 238 -3.19 -6.75 -6.06
CA TRP A 238 -4.54 -7.31 -5.95
C TRP A 238 -4.55 -8.75 -5.40
N TYR A 239 -3.39 -9.33 -5.15
CA TYR A 239 -3.27 -10.66 -4.56
C TYR A 239 -2.85 -10.57 -3.09
N ASN A 240 -3.71 -11.06 -2.21
CA ASN A 240 -3.49 -11.11 -0.76
C ASN A 240 -4.06 -12.44 -0.24
N PRO A 241 -3.30 -13.55 -0.37
CA PRO A 241 -3.80 -14.89 -0.04
C PRO A 241 -3.90 -15.14 1.45
N GLN A 242 -3.13 -14.40 2.25
CA GLN A 242 -3.04 -14.57 3.69
C GLN A 242 -3.55 -13.32 4.42
N ALA A 243 -3.95 -13.51 5.67
CA ALA A 243 -4.28 -12.41 6.55
C ALA A 243 -3.01 -11.59 6.92
N PRO A 244 -3.15 -10.30 7.25
CA PRO A 244 -2.02 -9.40 7.48
C PRO A 244 -1.13 -9.78 8.68
N GLU A 245 -1.60 -10.67 9.55
CA GLU A 245 -0.88 -11.20 10.72
C GLU A 245 0.22 -12.20 10.34
N HIS A 246 0.18 -12.75 9.11
CA HIS A 246 1.17 -13.70 8.65
C HIS A 246 2.28 -13.02 7.84
N ILE A 247 3.52 -13.47 8.04
CA ILE A 247 4.63 -13.07 7.17
C ILE A 247 4.40 -13.68 5.79
N SER A 248 4.36 -12.85 4.77
CA SER A 248 4.15 -13.29 3.39
C SER A 248 4.93 -12.43 2.42
N PHE A 249 5.55 -13.09 1.43
CA PHE A 249 6.17 -12.45 0.27
C PHE A 249 5.20 -12.33 -0.92
N ASP A 250 3.94 -12.70 -0.71
CA ASP A 250 2.88 -12.74 -1.72
C ASP A 250 1.73 -11.79 -1.32
N ASN A 251 2.05 -10.59 -0.83
CA ASN A 251 1.06 -9.61 -0.41
C ASN A 251 1.29 -8.23 -1.04
N SER A 252 0.29 -7.39 -0.94
CA SER A 252 0.34 -6.02 -1.49
C SER A 252 1.50 -5.18 -0.95
N GLY A 253 1.87 -5.33 0.33
CA GLY A 253 2.97 -4.58 0.94
C GLY A 253 4.35 -5.00 0.42
N PHE A 254 4.53 -6.26 0.05
CA PHE A 254 5.75 -6.75 -0.58
C PHE A 254 5.88 -6.17 -2.01
N TRP A 255 4.84 -6.33 -2.83
CA TRP A 255 4.83 -5.84 -4.20
C TRP A 255 4.92 -4.32 -4.31
N LEU A 256 4.36 -3.59 -3.33
CA LEU A 256 4.56 -2.15 -3.24
C LEU A 256 6.06 -1.81 -3.12
N LYS A 257 6.78 -2.46 -2.20
CA LYS A 257 8.22 -2.21 -1.98
C LYS A 257 9.05 -2.55 -3.21
N VAL A 258 8.70 -3.62 -3.93
CA VAL A 258 9.32 -3.97 -5.21
C VAL A 258 9.10 -2.86 -6.24
N GLY A 259 7.84 -2.41 -6.41
CA GLY A 259 7.50 -1.33 -7.33
C GLY A 259 8.20 0.00 -7.00
N VAL A 260 8.24 0.38 -5.71
CA VAL A 260 8.94 1.61 -5.25
C VAL A 260 10.45 1.49 -5.48
N GLY A 261 11.05 0.32 -5.20
CA GLY A 261 12.47 0.09 -5.45
C GLY A 261 12.85 0.26 -6.93
N ILE A 262 12.03 -0.27 -7.86
CA ILE A 262 12.23 -0.08 -9.30
C ILE A 262 11.97 1.39 -9.69
N ALA A 263 10.93 2.01 -9.12
CA ALA A 263 10.58 3.41 -9.39
C ALA A 263 11.74 4.36 -9.04
N HIS A 264 12.42 4.15 -7.92
CA HIS A 264 13.61 4.92 -7.57
C HIS A 264 14.77 4.68 -8.53
N GLN A 265 14.99 3.42 -8.98
CA GLN A 265 16.05 3.11 -9.94
C GLN A 265 15.87 3.82 -11.28
N ILE A 266 14.63 3.95 -11.77
CA ILE A 266 14.36 4.65 -13.03
C ILE A 266 14.08 6.15 -12.86
N GLY A 267 14.24 6.69 -11.64
CA GLY A 267 14.01 8.09 -11.32
C GLY A 267 12.54 8.52 -11.47
N LEU A 268 11.59 7.62 -11.16
CA LEU A 268 10.16 7.93 -11.27
C LEU A 268 9.69 8.97 -10.23
N HIS A 269 10.41 9.09 -9.12
CA HIS A 269 10.20 10.07 -8.05
C HIS A 269 10.65 11.49 -8.44
N ARG A 270 11.23 11.65 -9.63
CA ARG A 270 11.63 12.95 -10.19
C ARG A 270 10.72 13.33 -11.35
N GLU A 271 10.38 14.63 -11.42
CA GLU A 271 9.56 15.13 -12.50
C GLU A 271 10.25 14.93 -13.86
N SER A 272 9.52 14.37 -14.81
CA SER A 272 10.06 14.10 -16.15
C SER A 272 10.03 15.35 -17.02
N PRO A 273 11.02 15.55 -17.91
CA PRO A 273 10.96 16.57 -18.95
C PRO A 273 9.66 16.49 -19.75
N PRO A 274 9.21 17.60 -20.37
CA PRO A 274 8.07 17.57 -21.28
C PRO A 274 8.23 16.51 -22.38
N GLY A 275 7.17 15.72 -22.63
CA GLY A 275 7.17 14.66 -23.64
C GLY A 275 6.20 13.53 -23.33
N PRO A 276 6.00 12.58 -24.27
CA PRO A 276 5.02 11.51 -24.16
C PRO A 276 5.13 10.66 -22.88
N PRO A 277 6.34 10.33 -22.34
CA PRO A 277 6.43 9.49 -21.16
C PRO A 277 6.02 10.18 -19.84
N ARG A 278 5.85 11.52 -19.83
CA ARG A 278 5.59 12.28 -18.61
C ARG A 278 4.26 11.91 -17.96
N ALA A 279 3.20 11.81 -18.74
CA ALA A 279 1.86 11.50 -18.26
C ALA A 279 1.80 10.14 -17.54
N ILE A 280 2.31 9.08 -18.17
CA ILE A 280 2.31 7.76 -17.56
C ILE A 280 3.22 7.68 -16.34
N ARG A 281 4.38 8.34 -16.35
CA ARG A 281 5.30 8.39 -15.21
C ARG A 281 4.64 9.04 -13.98
N ARG A 282 3.91 10.17 -14.13
CA ARG A 282 3.13 10.80 -13.06
C ARG A 282 2.03 9.88 -12.55
N ARG A 283 1.23 9.29 -13.43
CA ARG A 283 0.16 8.36 -13.02
C ARG A 283 0.71 7.17 -12.23
N LEU A 284 1.83 6.58 -12.64
CA LEU A 284 2.47 5.49 -11.94
C LEU A 284 3.01 5.92 -10.58
N TRP A 285 3.70 7.07 -10.51
CA TRP A 285 4.22 7.58 -9.23
C TRP A 285 3.10 7.83 -8.23
N TRP A 286 2.08 8.57 -8.60
CA TRP A 286 0.95 8.86 -7.72
C TRP A 286 0.13 7.61 -7.38
N SER A 287 0.07 6.62 -8.27
CA SER A 287 -0.52 5.32 -7.94
C SER A 287 0.28 4.59 -6.85
N LEU A 288 1.62 4.64 -6.89
CA LEU A 288 2.46 4.09 -5.80
C LEU A 288 2.25 4.83 -4.48
N VAL A 289 2.18 6.16 -4.50
CA VAL A 289 1.93 7.01 -3.30
C VAL A 289 0.59 6.68 -2.66
N VAL A 290 -0.48 6.57 -3.47
CA VAL A 290 -1.81 6.16 -3.00
C VAL A 290 -1.76 4.77 -2.38
N ARG A 291 -1.14 3.81 -3.07
CA ARG A 291 -1.05 2.44 -2.57
C ARG A 291 -0.23 2.35 -1.28
N ASP A 292 0.84 3.12 -1.15
CA ASP A 292 1.63 3.21 0.07
C ASP A 292 0.80 3.74 1.25
N SER A 293 0.05 4.82 1.03
CA SER A 293 -0.86 5.37 2.04
C SER A 293 -1.91 4.36 2.49
N LEU A 294 -2.60 3.70 1.55
CA LEU A 294 -3.66 2.74 1.85
C LEU A 294 -3.15 1.46 2.53
N ILE A 295 -2.00 0.95 2.12
CA ILE A 295 -1.38 -0.23 2.73
C ILE A 295 -0.88 0.10 4.13
N SER A 296 -0.33 1.31 4.34
CA SER A 296 0.03 1.81 5.66
C SER A 296 -1.18 1.82 6.62
N VAL A 297 -2.31 2.38 6.17
CA VAL A 297 -3.57 2.39 6.93
C VAL A 297 -4.11 1.00 7.19
N ALA A 298 -4.07 0.12 6.18
CA ALA A 298 -4.60 -1.23 6.31
C ALA A 298 -3.84 -2.08 7.32
N HIS A 299 -2.52 -1.90 7.41
CA HIS A 299 -1.65 -2.76 8.21
C HIS A 299 -1.07 -2.09 9.45
N GLY A 300 -1.29 -0.78 9.65
CA GLY A 300 -0.65 -0.02 10.74
C GLY A 300 0.88 -0.01 10.63
N ARG A 301 1.43 -0.01 9.40
CA ARG A 301 2.87 -0.05 9.13
C ARG A 301 3.34 1.27 8.54
N PRO A 302 4.62 1.69 8.77
CA PRO A 302 5.16 2.91 8.19
C PRO A 302 5.06 2.93 6.67
N ARG A 303 4.84 4.13 6.11
CA ARG A 303 4.93 4.35 4.66
C ARG A 303 6.36 4.11 4.16
N VAL A 304 6.49 3.71 2.91
CA VAL A 304 7.77 3.47 2.23
C VAL A 304 8.24 4.73 1.50
N ILE A 305 7.28 5.52 0.99
CA ILE A 305 7.55 6.74 0.23
C ILE A 305 7.54 7.94 1.18
N ASN A 306 8.60 8.75 1.12
CA ASN A 306 8.63 10.10 1.66
C ASN A 306 8.45 11.09 0.51
N LEU A 307 7.40 11.91 0.57
CA LEU A 307 7.11 12.89 -0.49
C LEU A 307 8.10 14.06 -0.51
N ASP A 308 8.81 14.32 0.60
CA ASP A 308 9.85 15.34 0.63
C ASP A 308 11.05 15.00 -0.28
N ASP A 309 11.20 13.72 -0.65
CA ASP A 309 12.24 13.23 -1.56
C ASP A 309 11.81 13.28 -3.04
N SER A 310 10.60 13.83 -3.33
CA SER A 310 10.00 13.82 -4.67
C SER A 310 9.62 15.22 -5.12
N ASP A 311 9.92 15.54 -6.38
CA ASP A 311 9.53 16.79 -7.05
C ASP A 311 8.43 16.59 -8.09
N VAL A 312 7.85 15.38 -8.18
CA VAL A 312 6.80 15.04 -9.16
C VAL A 312 5.55 15.87 -8.89
N GLN A 313 5.14 16.63 -9.89
CA GLN A 313 3.95 17.46 -9.80
C GLN A 313 2.66 16.63 -9.62
N PRO A 314 1.63 17.19 -8.94
CA PRO A 314 0.33 16.53 -8.84
C PRO A 314 -0.23 16.13 -10.20
N PRO A 315 -1.17 15.15 -10.26
CA PRO A 315 -1.82 14.77 -11.51
C PRO A 315 -2.45 15.99 -12.19
N MET A 316 -2.32 16.07 -13.51
CA MET A 316 -2.87 17.15 -14.33
C MET A 316 -3.84 16.59 -15.37
N ALA A 317 -4.75 17.43 -15.88
CA ALA A 317 -5.70 17.02 -16.92
C ALA A 317 -4.99 16.52 -18.19
N SER A 318 -3.81 17.07 -18.51
CA SER A 318 -2.97 16.60 -19.62
C SER A 318 -2.46 15.17 -19.46
N ASP A 319 -2.46 14.61 -18.25
CA ASP A 319 -2.06 13.22 -18.00
C ASP A 319 -3.20 12.23 -18.32
N PHE A 320 -4.41 12.73 -18.62
CA PHE A 320 -5.63 11.97 -18.93
C PHE A 320 -6.33 12.54 -20.18
N PRO A 321 -5.71 12.49 -21.35
CA PRO A 321 -6.23 13.18 -22.56
C PRO A 321 -7.61 12.67 -22.98
N ASP A 322 -7.95 11.43 -22.68
CA ASP A 322 -9.17 10.79 -23.13
C ASP A 322 -10.37 10.97 -22.18
N SER A 323 -10.16 11.45 -20.94
CA SER A 323 -11.23 11.52 -19.94
C SER A 323 -10.96 12.52 -18.82
N LEU A 324 -11.70 13.63 -18.87
CA LEU A 324 -11.71 14.62 -17.79
C LEU A 324 -12.21 14.01 -16.47
N PHE A 325 -13.21 13.14 -16.53
CA PHE A 325 -13.73 12.44 -15.36
C PHE A 325 -12.65 11.58 -14.69
N SER A 326 -11.85 10.83 -15.45
CA SER A 326 -10.76 10.01 -14.90
C SER A 326 -9.70 10.88 -14.23
N PHE A 327 -9.37 12.04 -14.79
CA PHE A 327 -8.48 13.01 -14.14
C PHE A 327 -9.06 13.50 -12.81
N GLN A 328 -10.29 13.98 -12.81
CA GLN A 328 -10.95 14.53 -11.62
C GLN A 328 -11.06 13.48 -10.51
N LEU A 329 -11.47 12.26 -10.86
CA LEU A 329 -11.56 11.14 -9.94
C LEU A 329 -10.19 10.77 -9.35
N PHE A 330 -9.18 10.62 -10.21
CA PHE A 330 -7.84 10.21 -9.75
C PHE A 330 -7.15 11.30 -8.93
N SER A 331 -7.27 12.57 -9.31
CA SER A 331 -6.74 13.69 -8.53
C SER A 331 -7.37 13.75 -7.14
N ALA A 332 -8.70 13.67 -7.05
CA ALA A 332 -9.41 13.65 -5.77
C ALA A 332 -9.04 12.42 -4.93
N TRP A 333 -8.78 11.27 -5.58
CA TRP A 333 -8.34 10.05 -4.93
C TRP A 333 -6.94 10.18 -4.34
N VAL A 334 -5.99 10.76 -5.08
CA VAL A 334 -4.63 11.04 -4.62
C VAL A 334 -4.66 11.95 -3.39
N ASP A 335 -5.43 13.03 -3.45
CA ASP A 335 -5.52 14.00 -2.36
C ASP A 335 -6.04 13.35 -1.07
N ILE A 336 -7.18 12.67 -1.15
CA ILE A 336 -7.79 12.09 0.07
C ILE A 336 -6.98 10.92 0.64
N CYS A 337 -6.37 10.09 -0.21
CA CYS A 337 -5.52 9.00 0.26
C CYS A 337 -4.21 9.51 0.90
N THR A 338 -3.66 10.61 0.39
CA THR A 338 -2.48 11.27 0.99
C THR A 338 -2.81 11.85 2.35
N ILE A 339 -3.95 12.55 2.50
CA ILE A 339 -4.43 13.05 3.79
C ILE A 339 -4.62 11.90 4.79
N LEU A 340 -5.28 10.82 4.38
CA LEU A 340 -5.47 9.63 5.22
C LEU A 340 -4.14 8.99 5.64
N GLY A 341 -3.17 8.92 4.71
CA GLY A 341 -1.82 8.43 4.99
C GLY A 341 -1.07 9.31 6.01
N ASP A 342 -1.24 10.62 5.94
CA ASP A 342 -0.67 11.57 6.90
C ASP A 342 -1.28 11.39 8.29
N ILE A 343 -2.60 11.26 8.38
CA ILE A 343 -3.30 10.97 9.64
C ILE A 343 -2.79 9.65 10.22
N SER A 344 -2.70 8.59 9.41
CA SER A 344 -2.18 7.28 9.83
C SER A 344 -0.76 7.37 10.36
N SER A 345 0.11 8.14 9.70
CA SER A 345 1.50 8.36 10.15
C SER A 345 1.56 9.07 11.50
N CYS A 346 0.69 10.07 11.73
CA CYS A 346 0.56 10.74 13.03
C CYS A 346 0.07 9.75 14.11
N CYS A 347 -0.91 8.89 13.78
CA CYS A 347 -1.41 7.86 14.70
C CYS A 347 -0.30 6.89 15.12
N MET A 348 0.49 6.39 14.18
CA MET A 348 1.59 5.47 14.47
C MET A 348 2.68 6.11 15.35
N ARG A 349 2.97 7.39 15.10
CA ARG A 349 3.94 8.16 15.92
C ARG A 349 3.35 8.63 17.24
N ARG A 350 2.04 8.42 17.47
CA ARG A 350 1.28 8.93 18.64
C ARG A 350 1.48 10.43 18.86
N HIS A 351 1.74 11.15 17.80
CA HIS A 351 2.00 12.59 17.86
C HIS A 351 1.44 13.31 16.63
N MET A 352 0.73 14.41 16.89
CA MET A 352 0.24 15.35 15.87
C MET A 352 0.41 16.78 16.38
N SER A 353 1.26 17.57 15.74
CA SER A 353 1.42 18.98 16.09
C SER A 353 0.13 19.76 15.79
N ARG A 354 -0.08 20.87 16.51
CA ARG A 354 -1.25 21.76 16.28
C ARG A 354 -1.31 22.26 14.84
N THR A 355 -0.19 22.64 14.27
CA THR A 355 -0.09 23.09 12.87
C THR A 355 -0.50 21.98 11.91
N LYS A 356 0.00 20.74 12.10
CA LYS A 356 -0.36 19.59 11.26
C LYS A 356 -1.84 19.25 11.38
N LYS A 357 -2.42 19.36 12.61
CA LYS A 357 -3.87 19.18 12.83
C LYS A 357 -4.67 20.18 12.01
N LEU A 358 -4.36 21.49 12.11
CA LEU A 358 -5.04 22.54 11.35
C LEU A 358 -4.92 22.34 9.84
N TYR A 359 -3.73 21.96 9.37
CA TYR A 359 -3.51 21.64 7.96
C TYR A 359 -4.41 20.50 7.49
N ILE A 360 -4.49 19.39 8.23
CA ILE A 360 -5.32 18.23 7.91
C ILE A 360 -6.81 18.61 7.90
N VAL A 361 -7.29 19.32 8.93
CA VAL A 361 -8.69 19.78 9.04
C VAL A 361 -9.07 20.65 7.83
N ASN A 362 -8.26 21.65 7.53
CA ASN A 362 -8.49 22.54 6.39
C ASN A 362 -8.44 21.79 5.05
N SER A 363 -7.55 20.80 4.93
CA SER A 363 -7.44 19.98 3.73
C SER A 363 -8.67 19.09 3.52
N LEU A 364 -9.22 18.50 4.59
CA LEU A 364 -10.47 17.73 4.52
C LEU A 364 -11.67 18.59 4.13
N CYS A 365 -11.83 19.77 4.73
CA CYS A 365 -12.91 20.70 4.37
C CYS A 365 -12.79 21.19 2.92
N ARG A 366 -11.56 21.54 2.49
CA ARG A 366 -11.30 21.97 1.12
C ARG A 366 -11.58 20.85 0.12
N TRP A 367 -11.19 19.61 0.44
CA TRP A 367 -11.41 18.48 -0.44
C TRP A 367 -12.88 18.31 -0.82
N THR A 368 -13.79 18.31 0.14
CA THR A 368 -15.25 18.18 -0.14
C THR A 368 -15.81 19.32 -0.98
N THR A 369 -15.33 20.56 -0.76
CA THR A 369 -15.80 21.73 -1.49
C THR A 369 -15.20 21.87 -2.88
N SER A 370 -14.05 21.23 -3.15
CA SER A 370 -13.38 21.25 -4.45
C SER A 370 -13.84 20.14 -5.41
N LEU A 371 -14.62 19.17 -4.94
CA LEU A 371 -15.09 18.07 -5.79
C LEU A 371 -16.05 18.57 -6.87
N PRO A 372 -15.89 18.10 -8.12
CA PRO A 372 -16.88 18.34 -9.16
C PRO A 372 -18.21 17.65 -8.82
N GLN A 373 -19.29 18.18 -9.37
CA GLN A 373 -20.66 17.78 -9.07
C GLN A 373 -20.91 16.29 -9.36
N GLU A 374 -20.29 15.75 -10.39
CA GLU A 374 -20.39 14.33 -10.78
C GLU A 374 -19.85 13.37 -9.72
N LEU A 375 -19.02 13.86 -8.82
CA LEU A 375 -18.44 13.08 -7.72
C LEU A 375 -19.15 13.32 -6.39
N TRP A 376 -20.21 14.11 -6.30
CA TRP A 376 -20.94 14.31 -5.07
C TRP A 376 -21.74 13.07 -4.66
N VAL A 377 -21.74 12.78 -3.35
CA VAL A 377 -22.53 11.70 -2.75
C VAL A 377 -23.45 12.30 -1.70
N ALA A 378 -24.77 12.04 -1.82
CA ALA A 378 -25.78 12.57 -0.91
C ALA A 378 -25.61 14.08 -0.63
N PRO A 379 -25.64 14.95 -1.68
CA PRO A 379 -25.42 16.36 -1.50
C PRO A 379 -26.53 16.99 -0.66
N SER A 380 -26.20 18.05 0.09
CA SER A 380 -27.18 18.82 0.85
C SER A 380 -28.26 19.37 -0.10
N ASN A 381 -29.54 19.27 0.31
CA ASN A 381 -30.68 19.80 -0.46
C ASN A 381 -30.62 21.34 -0.69
N GLN A 382 -29.72 22.03 0.01
CA GLN A 382 -29.46 23.46 -0.18
C GLN A 382 -28.53 23.75 -1.38
N LEU A 383 -27.90 22.71 -1.96
CA LEU A 383 -26.99 22.87 -3.09
C LEU A 383 -27.75 22.88 -4.42
N PRO A 384 -27.35 23.74 -5.38
CA PRO A 384 -27.91 23.73 -6.72
C PRO A 384 -27.73 22.36 -7.38
N HIS A 385 -28.74 21.89 -8.12
CA HIS A 385 -28.70 20.62 -8.87
C HIS A 385 -28.47 19.37 -8.01
N SER A 386 -28.80 19.41 -6.72
CA SER A 386 -28.65 18.25 -5.80
C SER A 386 -29.36 16.97 -6.28
N TYR A 387 -30.44 17.12 -7.09
CA TYR A 387 -31.19 15.99 -7.65
C TYR A 387 -30.38 15.14 -8.65
N LEU A 388 -29.40 15.73 -9.36
CA LEU A 388 -28.55 15.00 -10.31
C LEU A 388 -27.56 14.07 -9.59
N ALA A 389 -27.12 14.45 -8.41
CA ALA A 389 -26.16 13.66 -7.63
C ALA A 389 -26.80 12.52 -6.80
N ASN A 390 -28.15 12.41 -6.82
CA ASN A 390 -28.85 11.28 -6.19
C ASN A 390 -28.83 10.01 -7.05
N THR A 391 -28.31 10.07 -8.28
CA THR A 391 -28.08 8.87 -9.10
C THR A 391 -26.90 8.08 -8.51
N HIS A 392 -27.05 6.75 -8.55
CA HIS A 392 -25.99 5.89 -8.06
C HIS A 392 -24.72 6.04 -8.92
N ASN A 393 -23.61 6.33 -8.27
CA ASN A 393 -22.28 6.44 -8.88
C ASN A 393 -21.28 5.64 -8.02
N LEU A 394 -20.91 4.43 -8.48
CA LEU A 394 -20.00 3.55 -7.76
C LEU A 394 -18.63 4.18 -7.49
N PRO A 395 -17.94 4.82 -8.46
CA PRO A 395 -16.70 5.54 -8.20
C PRO A 395 -16.84 6.65 -7.15
N ALA A 396 -17.87 7.49 -7.22
CA ALA A 396 -18.07 8.56 -6.25
C ALA A 396 -18.24 7.99 -4.82
N ARG A 397 -19.03 6.93 -4.65
CA ARG A 397 -19.21 6.28 -3.35
C ARG A 397 -17.92 5.67 -2.80
N GLN A 398 -17.11 5.03 -3.64
CA GLN A 398 -15.81 4.52 -3.23
C GLN A 398 -14.85 5.65 -2.84
N LEU A 399 -14.88 6.79 -3.55
CA LEU A 399 -14.05 7.97 -3.30
C LEU A 399 -14.28 8.57 -1.91
N TYR A 400 -15.54 8.56 -1.41
CA TYR A 400 -15.85 9.10 -0.08
C TYR A 400 -15.46 8.18 1.09
N LEU A 401 -15.19 6.90 0.85
CA LEU A 401 -14.80 5.99 1.93
C LEU A 401 -13.54 6.47 2.68
N PRO A 402 -12.40 6.73 2.04
CA PRO A 402 -11.22 7.25 2.75
C PRO A 402 -11.47 8.60 3.42
N TYR A 403 -12.38 9.44 2.92
CA TYR A 403 -12.77 10.69 3.58
C TYR A 403 -13.42 10.42 4.95
N PHE A 404 -14.45 9.60 5.00
CA PHE A 404 -15.10 9.26 6.26
C PHE A 404 -14.19 8.51 7.21
N ILE A 405 -13.33 7.63 6.69
CA ILE A 405 -12.32 6.95 7.50
C ILE A 405 -11.31 7.94 8.09
N SER A 406 -10.92 8.96 7.33
CA SER A 406 -10.06 10.05 7.83
C SER A 406 -10.69 10.77 9.02
N LEU A 407 -11.99 11.08 8.94
CA LEU A 407 -12.74 11.70 10.04
C LEU A 407 -12.80 10.81 11.28
N ILE A 408 -13.06 9.50 11.09
CA ILE A 408 -13.12 8.54 12.21
C ILE A 408 -11.77 8.45 12.91
N VAL A 409 -10.68 8.29 12.15
CA VAL A 409 -9.34 8.11 12.72
C VAL A 409 -8.84 9.40 13.36
N LEU A 410 -9.06 10.56 12.72
CA LEU A 410 -8.69 11.87 13.26
C LEU A 410 -9.41 12.15 14.58
N SER A 411 -10.71 11.88 14.64
CA SER A 411 -11.51 12.07 15.86
C SER A 411 -10.99 11.22 17.02
N ARG A 412 -10.55 10.00 16.76
CA ARG A 412 -9.98 9.12 17.80
C ARG A 412 -8.69 9.64 18.41
N MET A 413 -7.89 10.36 17.64
CA MET A 413 -6.65 10.97 18.15
C MET A 413 -6.90 12.20 19.03
N GLN A 414 -8.08 12.81 18.92
CA GLN A 414 -8.42 14.07 19.58
C GLN A 414 -9.11 13.88 20.91
N HIS A 415 -9.71 12.72 21.13
CA HIS A 415 -10.57 12.47 22.29
C HIS A 415 -9.89 11.60 23.34
N SER A 416 -10.06 11.99 24.61
CA SER A 416 -9.65 11.17 25.76
C SER A 416 -10.48 9.88 25.85
N ALA A 417 -9.90 8.87 26.48
CA ALA A 417 -10.57 7.61 26.72
C ALA A 417 -11.93 7.84 27.42
N GLY A 418 -13.01 7.33 26.82
CA GLY A 418 -14.37 7.44 27.37
C GLY A 418 -15.22 8.56 26.77
N SER A 419 -14.70 9.48 25.94
CA SER A 419 -15.55 10.44 25.24
C SER A 419 -16.09 9.90 23.92
N LEU A 420 -17.34 10.22 23.61
CA LEU A 420 -17.99 9.84 22.36
C LEU A 420 -17.76 10.93 21.31
N SER A 421 -17.17 10.55 20.16
CA SER A 421 -17.02 11.48 19.03
C SER A 421 -18.25 11.43 18.13
N ARG A 422 -18.95 12.56 18.04
CA ARG A 422 -20.07 12.77 17.11
C ARG A 422 -19.62 12.62 15.66
N THR A 423 -18.49 13.25 15.30
CA THR A 423 -17.92 13.17 13.94
C THR A 423 -17.63 11.73 13.54
N ALA A 424 -16.99 10.94 14.42
CA ALA A 424 -16.68 9.54 14.13
C ALA A 424 -17.95 8.70 13.96
N THR A 425 -18.97 8.93 14.77
CA THR A 425 -20.22 8.17 14.72
C THR A 425 -21.02 8.50 13.44
N LEU A 426 -21.12 9.77 13.07
CA LEU A 426 -21.73 10.21 11.81
C LEU A 426 -21.00 9.64 10.60
N ALA A 427 -19.68 9.79 10.56
CA ALA A 427 -18.87 9.29 9.46
C ALA A 427 -19.01 7.76 9.30
N ALA A 428 -19.06 7.01 10.41
CA ALA A 428 -19.25 5.56 10.38
C ALA A 428 -20.64 5.16 9.86
N SER A 429 -21.69 5.91 10.20
CA SER A 429 -23.04 5.69 9.66
C SER A 429 -23.10 5.99 8.16
N PHE A 430 -22.42 7.05 7.67
CA PHE A 430 -22.29 7.29 6.22
C PHE A 430 -21.58 6.14 5.50
N VAL A 431 -20.50 5.60 6.08
CA VAL A 431 -19.83 4.42 5.51
C VAL A 431 -20.81 3.24 5.43
N ALA A 432 -21.61 2.99 6.49
CA ALA A 432 -22.59 1.92 6.48
C ALA A 432 -23.63 2.11 5.35
N ARG A 433 -24.12 3.34 5.15
CA ARG A 433 -25.04 3.65 4.03
C ARG A 433 -24.44 3.40 2.67
N ILE A 434 -23.15 3.74 2.46
CA ILE A 434 -22.45 3.45 1.22
C ILE A 434 -22.32 1.93 1.00
N PHE A 435 -21.99 1.17 2.05
CA PHE A 435 -21.92 -0.29 1.95
C PHE A 435 -23.30 -0.95 1.76
N GLU A 436 -24.37 -0.37 2.26
CA GLU A 436 -25.73 -0.81 1.98
C GLU A 436 -26.07 -0.66 0.49
N ASP A 437 -25.69 0.46 -0.12
CA ASP A 437 -25.85 0.66 -1.57
C ASP A 437 -25.07 -0.39 -2.37
N PHE A 438 -23.82 -0.71 -1.96
CA PHE A 438 -23.02 -1.76 -2.61
C PHE A 438 -23.61 -3.16 -2.45
N LEU A 439 -24.17 -3.47 -1.28
CA LEU A 439 -24.85 -4.74 -1.04
C LEU A 439 -26.12 -4.87 -1.89
N ALA A 440 -26.94 -3.81 -1.96
CA ALA A 440 -28.18 -3.80 -2.71
C ALA A 440 -27.97 -3.99 -4.22
N ARG A 441 -26.78 -3.62 -4.73
CA ARG A 441 -26.43 -3.68 -6.16
C ARG A 441 -25.44 -4.81 -6.52
N ASP A 442 -25.10 -5.65 -5.55
CA ASP A 442 -24.10 -6.72 -5.74
C ASP A 442 -22.72 -6.20 -6.18
N GLU A 443 -22.36 -4.99 -5.73
CA GLU A 443 -21.10 -4.31 -6.07
C GLU A 443 -19.96 -4.65 -5.10
N ILE A 444 -20.23 -5.29 -3.97
CA ILE A 444 -19.21 -5.74 -3.00
C ILE A 444 -18.12 -6.57 -3.67
N LYS A 445 -18.48 -7.33 -4.69
CA LYS A 445 -17.58 -8.24 -5.41
C LYS A 445 -16.46 -7.54 -6.20
N VAL A 446 -16.63 -6.26 -6.53
CA VAL A 446 -15.64 -5.47 -7.31
C VAL A 446 -14.81 -4.55 -6.43
N LEU A 447 -15.03 -4.55 -5.10
CA LEU A 447 -14.30 -3.69 -4.18
C LEU A 447 -12.89 -4.21 -3.89
N ALA A 448 -11.95 -3.28 -3.76
CA ALA A 448 -10.56 -3.55 -3.40
C ALA A 448 -10.43 -4.05 -1.93
N PRO A 449 -9.34 -4.77 -1.58
CA PRO A 449 -9.15 -5.36 -0.24
C PRO A 449 -9.15 -4.34 0.90
N ILE A 450 -8.85 -3.07 0.64
CA ILE A 450 -8.90 -1.99 1.63
C ILE A 450 -10.31 -1.79 2.22
N SER A 451 -11.36 -2.16 1.48
CA SER A 451 -12.76 -2.07 1.91
C SER A 451 -13.04 -2.87 3.19
N VAL A 452 -12.31 -3.97 3.41
CA VAL A 452 -12.36 -4.74 4.66
C VAL A 452 -11.97 -3.86 5.85
N ARG A 453 -10.91 -3.06 5.68
CA ARG A 453 -10.45 -2.15 6.74
C ARG A 453 -11.43 -1.02 6.98
N TYR A 454 -12.04 -0.48 5.94
CA TYR A 454 -13.07 0.55 6.06
C TYR A 454 -14.28 0.04 6.85
N CYS A 455 -14.78 -1.15 6.56
CA CYS A 455 -15.84 -1.79 7.34
C CYS A 455 -15.45 -1.96 8.81
N LEU A 456 -14.24 -2.46 9.09
CA LEU A 456 -13.79 -2.70 10.46
C LEU A 456 -13.66 -1.41 11.26
N ILE A 457 -13.00 -0.38 10.71
CA ILE A 457 -12.80 0.91 11.38
C ILE A 457 -14.17 1.55 11.69
N SER A 458 -15.09 1.56 10.74
CA SER A 458 -16.44 2.12 10.92
C SER A 458 -17.26 1.31 11.94
N SER A 459 -17.21 -0.02 11.87
CA SER A 459 -17.88 -0.87 12.86
C SER A 459 -17.35 -0.61 14.28
N MET A 460 -16.04 -0.43 14.45
CA MET A 460 -15.44 -0.11 15.74
C MET A 460 -15.88 1.27 16.28
N ALA A 461 -16.07 2.25 15.36
CA ALA A 461 -16.62 3.54 15.75
C ALA A 461 -18.08 3.42 16.22
N LEU A 462 -18.92 2.62 15.53
CA LEU A 462 -20.29 2.35 15.97
C LEU A 462 -20.35 1.56 17.29
N VAL A 463 -19.48 0.58 17.49
CA VAL A 463 -19.39 -0.16 18.75
C VAL A 463 -18.99 0.74 19.92
N SER A 464 -18.32 1.87 19.68
CA SER A 464 -17.93 2.81 20.74
C SER A 464 -19.11 3.45 21.45
N VAL A 465 -20.29 3.57 20.81
CA VAL A 465 -21.50 4.16 21.40
C VAL A 465 -22.30 3.22 22.30
N MET A 466 -21.88 1.95 22.45
CA MET A 466 -22.61 0.93 23.23
C MET A 466 -22.98 1.33 24.66
N PRO A 467 -22.21 2.14 25.41
CA PRO A 467 -22.60 2.59 26.73
C PRO A 467 -23.86 3.48 26.76
N ASP A 468 -24.18 4.13 25.63
CA ASP A 468 -25.40 4.91 25.47
C ASP A 468 -26.50 4.07 24.83
N LYS A 469 -27.51 3.67 25.61
CA LYS A 469 -28.56 2.76 25.16
C LYS A 469 -29.31 3.26 23.90
N ARG A 470 -29.66 4.55 23.86
CA ARG A 470 -30.43 5.13 22.73
C ARG A 470 -29.60 5.14 21.45
N LEU A 471 -28.35 5.60 21.55
CA LEU A 471 -27.45 5.58 20.40
C LEU A 471 -27.11 4.15 19.97
N TRP A 472 -26.92 3.24 20.92
CA TRP A 472 -26.67 1.84 20.63
C TRP A 472 -27.81 1.19 19.83
N GLU A 473 -29.06 1.43 20.21
CA GLU A 473 -30.24 0.99 19.48
C GLU A 473 -30.28 1.59 18.07
N ALA A 474 -29.96 2.87 17.93
CA ALA A 474 -29.98 3.58 16.66
C ALA A 474 -28.90 3.11 15.67
N VAL A 475 -27.72 2.65 16.14
CA VAL A 475 -26.62 2.19 15.27
C VAL A 475 -26.70 0.71 14.86
N GLN A 476 -27.61 -0.09 15.46
CA GLN A 476 -27.71 -1.53 15.17
C GLN A 476 -27.93 -1.84 13.68
N PRO A 477 -28.81 -1.13 12.95
CA PRO A 477 -28.99 -1.37 11.51
C PRO A 477 -27.69 -1.14 10.73
N ASP A 478 -26.96 -0.06 11.01
CA ASP A 478 -25.72 0.28 10.34
C ASP A 478 -24.62 -0.75 10.63
N LEU A 479 -24.52 -1.20 11.88
CA LEU A 479 -23.60 -2.25 12.30
C LEU A 479 -23.90 -3.58 11.58
N SER A 480 -25.19 -3.94 11.45
CA SER A 480 -25.64 -5.14 10.72
C SER A 480 -25.23 -5.09 9.25
N VAL A 481 -25.39 -3.95 8.59
CA VAL A 481 -24.96 -3.73 7.19
C VAL A 481 -23.45 -3.97 7.05
N LEU A 482 -22.63 -3.40 7.95
CA LEU A 482 -21.17 -3.57 7.88
C LEU A 482 -20.74 -5.02 8.16
N GLN A 483 -21.43 -5.73 9.07
CA GLN A 483 -21.19 -7.17 9.30
C GLN A 483 -21.54 -8.01 8.08
N GLN A 484 -22.66 -7.71 7.40
CA GLN A 484 -23.03 -8.37 6.15
C GLN A 484 -22.02 -8.07 5.04
N ALA A 485 -21.56 -6.81 4.92
CA ALA A 485 -20.52 -6.44 3.97
C ALA A 485 -19.20 -7.21 4.21
N LEU A 486 -18.77 -7.36 5.48
CA LEU A 486 -17.60 -8.18 5.83
C LEU A 486 -17.80 -9.66 5.44
N THR A 487 -19.00 -10.19 5.60
CA THR A 487 -19.34 -11.57 5.19
C THR A 487 -19.22 -11.73 3.67
N GLU A 488 -19.76 -10.81 2.88
CA GLU A 488 -19.63 -10.84 1.43
C GLU A 488 -18.18 -10.64 0.96
N LEU A 489 -17.44 -9.68 1.58
CA LEU A 489 -16.01 -9.47 1.29
C LEU A 489 -15.16 -10.71 1.60
N SER A 490 -15.55 -11.53 2.59
CA SER A 490 -14.80 -12.74 2.98
C SER A 490 -14.75 -13.80 1.89
N LYS A 491 -15.68 -13.77 0.93
CA LYS A 491 -15.69 -14.66 -0.24
C LYS A 491 -14.50 -14.41 -1.17
N ARG A 492 -13.90 -13.20 -1.12
CA ARG A 492 -12.75 -12.80 -1.95
C ARG A 492 -11.50 -12.46 -1.14
N TRP A 493 -11.67 -11.89 0.06
CA TRP A 493 -10.59 -11.37 0.89
C TRP A 493 -10.56 -12.07 2.24
N ARG A 494 -9.60 -12.97 2.43
CA ARG A 494 -9.46 -13.73 3.70
C ARG A 494 -9.28 -12.84 4.93
N SER A 495 -8.72 -11.64 4.77
CA SER A 495 -8.62 -10.63 5.83
C SER A 495 -9.97 -10.23 6.42
N ALA A 496 -11.07 -10.36 5.68
CA ALA A 496 -12.41 -10.08 6.20
C ALA A 496 -12.86 -11.09 7.27
N ILE A 497 -12.37 -12.32 7.23
CA ILE A 497 -12.64 -13.34 8.27
C ILE A 497 -12.02 -12.88 9.60
N GLY A 498 -10.77 -12.41 9.57
CA GLY A 498 -10.09 -11.85 10.75
C GLY A 498 -10.81 -10.60 11.27
N ALA A 499 -11.17 -9.68 10.37
CA ALA A 499 -11.91 -8.47 10.70
C ALA A 499 -13.27 -8.76 11.38
N SER A 500 -14.02 -9.76 10.88
CA SER A 500 -15.29 -10.18 11.49
C SER A 500 -15.10 -10.74 12.90
N ARG A 501 -14.06 -11.55 13.12
CA ARG A 501 -13.72 -12.09 14.44
C ARG A 501 -13.30 -10.99 15.40
N ALA A 502 -12.45 -10.05 14.96
CA ALA A 502 -12.02 -8.90 15.75
C ALA A 502 -13.22 -8.04 16.18
N LEU A 503 -14.13 -7.76 15.25
CA LEU A 503 -15.37 -7.03 15.54
C LEU A 503 -16.23 -7.76 16.59
N GLN A 504 -16.44 -9.08 16.45
CA GLN A 504 -17.23 -9.84 17.39
C GLN A 504 -16.60 -9.86 18.78
N ASN A 505 -15.28 -10.00 18.87
CA ASN A 505 -14.54 -9.93 20.14
C ASN A 505 -14.69 -8.55 20.79
N ALA A 506 -14.63 -7.46 20.00
CA ALA A 506 -14.83 -6.11 20.51
C ALA A 506 -16.24 -5.89 21.08
N ILE A 507 -17.28 -6.37 20.38
CA ILE A 507 -18.66 -6.32 20.85
C ILE A 507 -18.80 -7.07 22.17
N ASN A 508 -18.27 -8.29 22.27
CA ASN A 508 -18.36 -9.11 23.47
C ASN A 508 -17.62 -8.48 24.67
N LYS A 509 -16.40 -7.98 24.43
CA LYS A 509 -15.59 -7.30 25.47
C LYS A 509 -16.28 -6.04 26.00
N ARG A 510 -16.91 -5.25 25.11
CA ARG A 510 -17.65 -4.06 25.54
C ARG A 510 -18.94 -4.38 26.28
N ARG A 511 -19.69 -5.42 25.87
CA ARG A 511 -20.87 -5.89 26.61
C ARG A 511 -20.52 -6.24 28.08
N GLN A 512 -19.39 -6.91 28.30
CA GLN A 512 -18.92 -7.27 29.63
C GLN A 512 -18.57 -6.01 30.47
N ARG A 513 -17.96 -4.99 29.86
CA ARG A 513 -17.58 -3.74 30.54
C ARG A 513 -18.80 -2.85 30.86
N THR A 514 -19.80 -2.78 29.97
CA THR A 514 -21.02 -1.95 30.18
C THR A 514 -21.88 -2.46 31.33
N CYS A 515 -21.82 -3.74 31.67
CA CYS A 515 -22.49 -4.27 32.84
C CYS A 515 -21.91 -3.75 34.18
N SER A 516 -20.71 -3.16 34.16
CA SER A 516 -19.98 -2.72 35.35
C SER A 516 -19.82 -1.20 35.51
N SER A 517 -20.31 -0.38 34.58
CA SER A 517 -20.13 1.09 34.62
C SER A 517 -21.37 1.86 34.24
N THR A 518 -21.78 2.78 35.12
CA THR A 518 -22.82 3.79 34.89
C THR A 518 -22.27 5.14 34.44
N ALA A 519 -21.07 5.18 33.84
CA ALA A 519 -20.44 6.43 33.42
C ALA A 519 -21.23 7.07 32.26
N GLU A 520 -21.72 8.29 32.48
CA GLU A 520 -22.26 9.14 31.40
C GLU A 520 -21.15 9.50 30.43
N LEU A 521 -21.35 9.16 29.14
CA LEU A 521 -20.47 9.56 28.06
C LEU A 521 -20.65 11.05 27.79
N LYS A 522 -19.61 11.83 28.00
CA LYS A 522 -19.60 13.25 27.60
C LYS A 522 -19.41 13.32 26.07
N MET A 523 -20.40 13.91 25.40
CA MET A 523 -20.27 14.24 23.97
C MET A 523 -19.36 15.46 23.79
N ASP A 524 -18.40 15.35 22.91
CA ASP A 524 -17.55 16.47 22.55
C ASP A 524 -18.23 17.40 21.56
N TYR A 525 -18.25 18.71 21.88
CA TYR A 525 -18.93 19.78 21.13
C TYR A 525 -18.02 20.46 20.10
N GLU A 526 -17.06 19.75 19.52
CA GLU A 526 -16.27 20.38 18.47
C GLU A 526 -17.14 20.76 17.25
N SER A 527 -16.67 21.75 16.48
CA SER A 527 -17.21 22.26 15.22
C SER A 527 -17.31 21.20 14.10
N SER A 528 -17.83 20.03 14.45
CA SER A 528 -17.87 18.81 13.65
C SER A 528 -18.74 18.91 12.40
N LEU A 529 -19.65 19.89 12.32
CA LEU A 529 -20.57 20.03 11.19
C LEU A 529 -19.91 20.60 9.93
N GLU A 530 -18.78 21.28 10.07
CA GLU A 530 -18.04 21.81 8.91
C GLU A 530 -17.59 20.70 7.94
N TYR A 531 -17.26 19.51 8.47
CA TYR A 531 -16.89 18.35 7.65
C TYR A 531 -18.07 17.84 6.78
N PHE A 532 -19.29 18.08 7.21
CA PHE A 532 -20.49 17.56 6.53
C PHE A 532 -21.28 18.65 5.80
N LYS A 533 -20.72 19.86 5.67
CA LYS A 533 -21.40 21.02 5.06
C LYS A 533 -21.95 20.74 3.66
N MET A 534 -21.24 19.93 2.89
CA MET A 534 -21.63 19.57 1.51
C MET A 534 -22.54 18.33 1.44
N ILE A 535 -22.83 17.70 2.57
CA ILE A 535 -23.48 16.39 2.65
C ILE A 535 -24.80 16.53 3.40
N ASP A 536 -25.88 15.91 2.91
CA ASP A 536 -27.16 15.84 3.61
C ASP A 536 -27.07 14.88 4.80
N LEU A 537 -27.11 15.45 6.00
CA LEU A 537 -27.08 14.68 7.24
C LEU A 537 -28.33 13.79 7.41
N GLY A 538 -29.44 14.11 6.74
CA GLY A 538 -30.63 13.26 6.71
C GLY A 538 -30.43 11.91 6.03
N TYR A 539 -29.37 11.78 5.20
CA TYR A 539 -28.94 10.50 4.66
C TYR A 539 -28.40 9.54 5.74
N CYS A 540 -27.95 10.07 6.87
CA CYS A 540 -27.38 9.33 8.00
C CYS A 540 -28.49 8.90 8.97
N ARG A 541 -28.69 7.59 9.19
CA ARG A 541 -29.77 7.05 10.04
C ARG A 541 -29.75 7.58 11.47
N ILE A 542 -28.58 7.79 12.04
CA ILE A 542 -28.42 8.20 13.43
C ILE A 542 -28.53 9.72 13.63
N TRP A 543 -28.70 10.50 12.55
CA TRP A 543 -28.71 11.95 12.65
C TRP A 543 -29.82 12.48 13.58
N SER A 544 -31.05 11.97 13.44
CA SER A 544 -32.17 12.38 14.30
C SER A 544 -31.87 12.17 15.78
N THR A 545 -31.37 10.98 16.13
CA THR A 545 -31.03 10.64 17.52
C THR A 545 -29.89 11.51 18.07
N LEU A 546 -28.90 11.84 17.24
CA LEU A 546 -27.80 12.72 17.64
C LEU A 546 -28.24 14.17 17.77
N SER A 547 -29.13 14.67 16.89
CA SER A 547 -29.65 16.04 16.94
C SER A 547 -30.57 16.27 18.11
N GLU A 548 -31.43 15.33 18.49
CA GLU A 548 -32.28 15.40 19.70
C GLU A 548 -31.45 15.52 20.97
N LYS A 549 -30.38 14.76 21.10
CA LYS A 549 -29.46 14.86 22.25
C LYS A 549 -28.78 16.22 22.36
N LEU A 550 -28.51 16.87 21.26
CA LEU A 550 -27.94 18.22 21.22
C LEU A 550 -28.94 19.27 21.76
N SER A 551 -30.19 19.14 21.34
CA SER A 551 -31.25 20.07 21.75
C SER A 551 -31.60 19.92 23.23
N SER A 552 -31.37 18.76 23.84
CA SER A 552 -31.67 18.46 25.23
C SER A 552 -30.53 18.74 26.22
N SER A 553 -29.34 19.13 25.74
CA SER A 553 -28.18 19.44 26.58
C SER A 553 -28.27 20.86 27.18
N PRO A 554 -28.10 21.06 28.51
CA PRO A 554 -28.27 22.37 29.18
C PRO A 554 -27.29 23.46 28.73
N LEU A 555 -26.25 23.12 27.95
CA LEU A 555 -25.25 24.07 27.44
C LEU A 555 -25.68 24.85 26.18
N ALA A 556 -26.79 24.49 25.55
CA ALA A 556 -27.28 25.16 24.35
C ALA A 556 -27.95 26.54 24.60
N THR A 557 -28.07 26.98 25.84
CA THR A 557 -28.81 28.21 26.22
C THR A 557 -27.89 29.42 26.45
N GLN A 558 -26.59 29.33 26.28
CA GLN A 558 -25.64 30.42 26.57
C GLN A 558 -24.60 30.65 25.46
N GLU A 559 -25.06 30.94 24.24
CA GLU A 559 -24.22 31.68 23.28
C GLU A 559 -25.07 32.65 22.47
N GLN A 560 -25.52 33.75 23.16
CA GLN A 560 -25.74 35.01 22.47
C GLN A 560 -24.35 35.59 22.14
N LEU A 561 -24.03 35.69 20.87
CA LEU A 561 -22.81 36.27 20.34
C LEU A 561 -22.60 37.70 20.88
N PRO A 562 -21.43 38.06 21.40
CA PRO A 562 -21.06 39.46 21.57
C PRO A 562 -20.76 40.06 20.20
N VAL A 563 -21.41 41.22 19.97
CA VAL A 563 -21.21 42.08 18.82
C VAL A 563 -19.72 42.43 18.68
N SER A 564 -19.18 42.22 17.51
CA SER A 564 -17.79 42.45 17.14
C SER A 564 -17.44 43.93 17.19
N GLU A 565 -16.50 44.34 18.03
CA GLU A 565 -15.73 45.55 17.90
C GLU A 565 -14.61 45.40 16.85
N PRO A 566 -14.26 46.48 16.11
CA PRO A 566 -13.30 46.38 15.01
C PRO A 566 -11.86 46.25 15.52
N ILE A 567 -11.17 45.23 15.03
CA ILE A 567 -9.77 44.97 15.33
C ILE A 567 -8.87 45.98 14.64
N GLN A 568 -8.16 46.78 15.44
CA GLN A 568 -7.02 47.59 15.02
C GLN A 568 -5.83 46.69 14.71
N GLN A 569 -5.16 46.91 13.58
CA GLN A 569 -3.94 46.25 13.17
C GLN A 569 -2.77 46.61 14.11
N PRO A 570 -1.96 45.69 14.61
CA PRO A 570 -0.67 46.01 15.17
C PRO A 570 0.46 45.93 14.15
N ALA A 571 1.35 46.88 14.29
CA ALA A 571 2.53 47.12 13.49
C ALA A 571 3.59 45.99 13.58
N HIS A 572 4.42 45.95 12.55
CA HIS A 572 5.61 45.12 12.42
C HIS A 572 6.54 45.20 13.66
N GLU A 573 6.87 44.06 14.22
CA GLU A 573 8.07 43.91 15.07
C GLU A 573 8.94 42.74 14.57
N ALA A 574 10.25 43.01 14.70
CA ALA A 574 11.31 42.27 14.07
C ALA A 574 11.61 40.93 14.75
N LEU A 575 12.08 39.98 13.95
CA LEU A 575 12.62 38.69 14.38
C LEU A 575 13.92 38.88 15.19
N GLU A 576 13.91 38.51 16.45
CA GLU A 576 15.13 38.22 17.19
C GLU A 576 15.38 36.71 17.27
N THR A 577 16.57 36.34 16.86
CA THR A 577 17.14 34.98 16.94
C THR A 577 17.61 34.69 18.35
N GLY A 578 17.10 33.65 18.99
CA GLY A 578 17.56 33.15 20.30
C GLY A 578 18.08 31.69 20.18
N PRO A 579 18.96 31.24 21.10
CA PRO A 579 19.95 30.21 20.83
C PRO A 579 19.47 28.77 20.99
N PHE A 580 20.15 27.90 20.23
CA PHE A 580 20.11 26.44 20.33
C PHE A 580 20.34 25.95 21.77
N LEU A 581 19.46 25.08 22.26
CA LEU A 581 19.70 24.23 23.43
C LEU A 581 19.86 22.77 22.99
N ASP A 582 21.03 22.30 23.32
CA ASP A 582 21.57 20.97 23.32
C ASP A 582 20.65 19.98 24.05
N VAL A 583 20.34 18.84 23.45
CA VAL A 583 19.62 17.73 24.09
C VAL A 583 20.44 16.46 23.95
N GLY A 584 21.14 16.15 25.03
CA GLY A 584 21.72 14.84 25.22
C GLY A 584 20.66 13.82 25.65
N GLU A 585 20.85 12.62 25.24
CA GLU A 585 20.83 11.27 25.82
C GLU A 585 20.19 10.22 24.89
N PRO A 586 20.81 9.06 24.72
CA PRO A 586 20.35 8.02 23.80
C PRO A 586 19.31 7.12 24.47
N TRP A 587 18.20 6.89 23.79
CA TRP A 587 17.15 5.96 24.20
C TRP A 587 17.57 4.52 23.94
N ASP A 588 17.53 3.73 25.01
CA ASP A 588 17.72 2.27 25.00
C ASP A 588 16.58 1.60 24.21
N MET A 589 16.92 0.97 23.08
CA MET A 589 16.00 0.19 22.27
C MET A 589 15.83 -1.21 22.86
N GLY A 590 15.09 -1.30 23.97
CA GLY A 590 14.55 -2.58 24.45
C GLY A 590 13.58 -3.16 23.44
N THR A 591 13.80 -4.43 23.13
CA THR A 591 13.04 -5.28 22.21
C THR A 591 11.54 -5.20 22.48
N ILE A 592 10.80 -4.41 21.69
CA ILE A 592 9.34 -4.38 21.71
C ILE A 592 8.86 -5.50 20.77
N GLN A 593 8.35 -6.57 21.35
CA GLN A 593 7.54 -7.55 20.64
C GLN A 593 6.28 -6.87 20.13
N PHE A 594 6.10 -6.83 18.82
CA PHE A 594 4.90 -6.34 18.15
C PHE A 594 3.75 -7.33 18.38
N GLU A 595 3.03 -7.16 19.48
CA GLU A 595 1.72 -7.77 19.64
C GLU A 595 0.69 -6.94 18.87
N HIS A 596 0.29 -7.50 17.74
CA HIS A 596 -0.97 -7.38 17.00
C HIS A 596 -1.56 -6.00 16.71
N VAL A 597 -1.78 -5.76 15.42
CA VAL A 597 -2.62 -4.69 14.86
C VAL A 597 -4.02 -4.67 15.51
N GLU A 598 -4.51 -5.81 16.00
CA GLU A 598 -5.73 -5.93 16.81
C GLU A 598 -5.63 -5.11 18.10
N ASN A 599 -4.48 -5.08 18.75
CA ASN A 599 -4.24 -4.27 19.94
C ASN A 599 -4.28 -2.77 19.66
N TRP A 600 -3.96 -2.36 18.42
CA TRP A 600 -4.04 -0.95 18.04
C TRP A 600 -5.49 -0.45 17.89
N ILE A 601 -6.43 -1.33 17.53
CA ILE A 601 -7.86 -0.98 17.38
C ILE A 601 -8.67 -1.39 18.59
N LEU A 602 -8.32 -2.49 19.27
CA LEU A 602 -9.12 -3.15 20.29
C LEU A 602 -8.73 -2.80 21.72
N ASN A 603 -7.48 -2.46 21.95
CA ASN A 603 -7.13 -1.91 23.25
C ASN A 603 -7.53 -0.44 23.24
N ASP A 604 -8.17 -0.03 24.32
CA ASP A 604 -8.06 1.32 24.83
C ASP A 604 -6.58 1.60 25.16
N GLY A 605 -5.67 1.16 24.31
CA GLY A 605 -4.20 1.27 24.39
C GLY A 605 -3.71 2.71 24.31
N PHE A 606 -4.61 3.65 24.44
CA PHE A 606 -4.38 5.01 24.87
C PHE A 606 -4.61 5.22 26.38
N LEU A 607 -4.84 4.14 27.15
CA LEU A 607 -4.77 4.21 28.60
C LEU A 607 -3.28 4.19 29.00
N PHE A 608 -2.74 5.36 29.20
CA PHE A 608 -1.61 5.57 30.08
C PHE A 608 -2.04 5.24 31.50
N ASP A 609 -1.50 4.19 32.09
CA ASP A 609 -1.31 4.15 33.54
C ASP A 609 -0.01 4.93 33.87
N PRO A 610 0.03 5.65 35.00
CA PRO A 610 1.00 6.69 35.33
C PRO A 610 2.44 6.23 35.45
#